data_3b0dd517442a4cd9e90b5dfed58466a5
#
_entry.id   3b0dd517442a4cd9e90b5dfed58466a5
#
_cell.length_a   1.000
_cell.length_b   1.000
_cell.length_c   1.000
_cell.angle_alpha   90.00
_cell.angle_beta   90.00
_cell.angle_gamma   90.00
#
_symmetry.space_group_name_H-M   'P 1'
#
loop_
_entity.id
_entity.type
_entity.pdbx_description
1 polymer ?
#
loop_
_entity_poly.entity_id
_entity_poly.type
_entity_poly.pdbx_seq_one_letter_code
_entity_poly.pdbx_strand_id
1 'polypeptide(L)'
;MKTLIAAAAVCLLLLSYAPPPADAQTRTRRSTSTQRRRTPSAPASRVDQTRFNAQRLELAGLSKDLTRFLYLYGRLSKDLELTGSQTGSADAASQTKAGLIRSMGDMRDRLDQLEGRFRFAQGLETPYRALQGVSAGADQAVQLANANRFDQAGKKLLEVAAQLTDVLLEMQ
;
A
#
# COMPACT_ATOMS: atom_id res chain seq x y z
N MET A 1 4.46 -43.82 6.26
CA MET A 1 3.18 -44.13 6.90
C MET A 1 2.36 -42.87 6.86
N LYS A 2 1.43 -42.84 5.91
CA LYS A 2 -0.03 -42.86 6.14
C LYS A 2 -0.48 -41.59 6.89
N THR A 3 -1.27 -40.72 6.39
CA THR A 3 -2.57 -40.68 5.68
C THR A 3 -3.28 -39.45 6.18
N LEU A 4 -4.01 -38.77 5.54
CA LEU A 4 -5.28 -38.73 4.81
C LEU A 4 -5.89 -37.36 5.05
N ILE A 5 -6.14 -36.58 4.01
CA ILE A 5 -7.42 -36.33 3.38
C ILE A 5 -8.57 -36.00 4.35
N ALA A 6 -9.09 -34.81 4.28
CA ALA A 6 -10.51 -34.55 4.39
C ALA A 6 -10.88 -33.34 3.52
N ALA A 7 -11.49 -33.63 2.39
CA ALA A 7 -12.34 -32.79 1.61
C ALA A 7 -13.75 -32.78 2.22
N ALA A 8 -14.51 -31.76 1.97
CA ALA A 8 -15.96 -31.59 1.96
C ALA A 8 -16.33 -30.30 2.67
N ALA A 9 -17.22 -29.45 2.24
CA ALA A 9 -18.33 -29.62 1.33
C ALA A 9 -18.75 -28.24 0.84
N VAL A 10 -18.98 -28.17 -0.44
CA VAL A 10 -19.75 -27.12 -1.12
C VAL A 10 -21.20 -27.26 -0.70
N CYS A 11 -21.78 -26.24 -0.08
CA CYS A 11 -23.24 -26.10 0.03
C CYS A 11 -23.72 -24.97 -0.85
N LEU A 12 -24.25 -25.40 -1.99
CA LEU A 12 -25.15 -24.64 -2.85
C LEU A 12 -26.36 -24.19 -2.01
N LEU A 13 -26.64 -22.90 -1.96
CA LEU A 13 -27.94 -22.35 -1.66
C LEU A 13 -28.31 -21.36 -2.75
N LEU A 14 -28.93 -21.93 -3.80
CA LEU A 14 -29.79 -21.22 -4.72
C LEU A 14 -31.10 -20.93 -3.99
N LEU A 15 -31.37 -19.70 -3.64
CA LEU A 15 -32.71 -19.26 -3.28
C LEU A 15 -33.18 -18.20 -4.30
N SER A 16 -33.97 -18.68 -5.20
CA SER A 16 -35.20 -18.11 -5.74
C SER A 16 -35.41 -16.60 -5.61
N TYR A 17 -35.17 -15.92 -6.69
CA TYR A 17 -35.66 -14.56 -6.90
C TYR A 17 -37.02 -14.64 -7.60
N ALA A 18 -38.08 -14.33 -6.86
CA ALA A 18 -39.43 -14.11 -7.42
C ALA A 18 -39.60 -12.65 -7.80
N PRO A 19 -40.08 -12.34 -8.98
CA PRO A 19 -40.41 -10.96 -9.37
C PRO A 19 -41.76 -10.52 -8.78
N PRO A 20 -41.88 -9.26 -8.31
CA PRO A 20 -43.20 -8.71 -7.93
C PRO A 20 -44.02 -8.29 -9.16
N PRO A 21 -45.33 -8.32 -9.06
CA PRO A 21 -46.24 -8.08 -10.16
C PRO A 21 -46.38 -6.57 -10.52
N ALA A 22 -46.61 -6.37 -11.78
CA ALA A 22 -46.97 -5.08 -12.36
C ALA A 22 -48.43 -4.70 -11.99
N ASP A 23 -48.63 -3.53 -11.43
CA ASP A 23 -49.93 -2.88 -11.37
C ASP A 23 -49.89 -1.47 -11.99
N ALA A 24 -50.52 -1.42 -13.08
CA ALA A 24 -51.56 -0.54 -13.63
C ALA A 24 -51.48 0.95 -13.30
N GLN A 25 -51.25 1.65 -14.36
CA GLN A 25 -51.70 2.98 -14.80
C GLN A 25 -52.76 3.67 -13.96
N THR A 26 -52.45 4.90 -13.53
CA THR A 26 -53.48 5.95 -13.54
C THR A 26 -52.87 7.26 -14.07
N ARG A 27 -53.43 7.65 -15.17
CA ARG A 27 -53.17 8.84 -15.98
C ARG A 27 -53.87 10.02 -15.32
N THR A 28 -53.14 10.99 -14.77
CA THR A 28 -53.75 12.31 -14.51
C THR A 28 -52.80 13.42 -14.95
N ARG A 29 -53.41 14.30 -15.65
CA ARG A 29 -52.97 15.38 -16.51
C ARG A 29 -52.47 16.60 -15.73
N ARG A 30 -51.38 17.20 -16.24
CA ARG A 30 -51.20 18.64 -16.41
C ARG A 30 -50.86 19.48 -15.15
N SER A 31 -49.61 19.85 -15.02
CA SER A 31 -49.30 21.27 -14.77
C SER A 31 -47.80 21.53 -15.11
N THR A 32 -47.60 22.42 -16.06
CA THR A 32 -46.33 23.02 -16.44
C THR A 32 -45.86 23.95 -15.33
N SER A 33 -44.87 23.55 -14.59
CA SER A 33 -43.97 24.46 -13.89
C SER A 33 -42.54 24.03 -14.17
N THR A 34 -41.83 24.85 -14.92
CA THR A 34 -40.39 24.80 -15.16
C THR A 34 -39.63 25.00 -13.84
N GLN A 35 -39.74 24.03 -12.97
CA GLN A 35 -38.88 23.96 -11.81
C GLN A 35 -37.61 23.24 -12.27
N ARG A 36 -36.58 24.05 -12.60
CA ARG A 36 -35.22 23.64 -12.85
C ARG A 36 -34.75 22.79 -11.65
N ARG A 37 -35.04 21.50 -11.74
CA ARG A 37 -34.65 20.51 -10.75
C ARG A 37 -33.12 20.50 -10.70
N ARG A 38 -32.56 21.22 -9.72
CA ARG A 38 -31.19 21.01 -9.29
C ARG A 38 -31.12 19.54 -8.91
N THR A 39 -30.58 18.72 -9.79
CA THR A 39 -30.19 17.35 -9.47
C THR A 39 -29.21 17.42 -8.28
N PRO A 40 -29.48 16.73 -7.18
CA PRO A 40 -28.49 16.63 -6.14
C PRO A 40 -27.34 15.78 -6.65
N SER A 41 -26.26 16.42 -7.06
CA SER A 41 -24.97 15.77 -7.33
C SER A 41 -24.41 15.30 -6.00
N ALA A 42 -24.71 14.08 -5.57
CA ALA A 42 -24.23 13.67 -4.26
C ALA A 42 -24.02 12.18 -3.95
N PRO A 43 -23.76 11.24 -4.83
CA PRO A 43 -23.05 10.04 -4.36
C PRO A 43 -21.59 9.96 -4.80
N ALA A 44 -21.18 10.52 -5.94
CA ALA A 44 -19.83 10.39 -6.46
C ALA A 44 -18.78 11.00 -5.51
N SER A 45 -18.99 12.21 -5.01
CA SER A 45 -18.02 12.90 -4.16
C SER A 45 -17.72 12.22 -2.82
N ARG A 46 -18.66 11.46 -2.25
CA ARG A 46 -18.44 10.73 -0.99
C ARG A 46 -17.57 9.49 -1.19
N VAL A 47 -17.76 8.78 -2.30
CA VAL A 47 -16.95 7.60 -2.62
C VAL A 47 -15.50 7.99 -2.89
N ASP A 48 -15.30 9.09 -3.61
CA ASP A 48 -13.95 9.60 -3.92
C ASP A 48 -13.24 10.06 -2.65
N GLN A 49 -13.93 10.75 -1.75
CA GLN A 49 -13.39 11.16 -0.45
C GLN A 49 -12.99 9.96 0.43
N THR A 50 -13.80 8.92 0.44
CA THR A 50 -13.51 7.70 1.21
C THR A 50 -12.27 6.99 0.68
N ARG A 51 -12.14 6.89 -0.65
CA ARG A 51 -10.95 6.30 -1.30
C ARG A 51 -9.69 7.12 -1.03
N PHE A 52 -9.77 8.43 -1.17
CA PHE A 52 -8.68 9.35 -0.86
C PHE A 52 -8.19 9.16 0.59
N ASN A 53 -9.11 9.15 1.55
CA ASN A 53 -8.77 8.96 2.96
C ASN A 53 -8.15 7.58 3.22
N ALA A 54 -8.65 6.52 2.59
CA ALA A 54 -8.09 5.17 2.72
C ALA A 54 -6.64 5.12 2.20
N GLN A 55 -6.36 5.71 1.06
CA GLN A 55 -5.01 5.74 0.49
C GLN A 55 -4.05 6.61 1.30
N ARG A 56 -4.54 7.73 1.86
CA ARG A 56 -3.75 8.54 2.78
C ARG A 56 -3.37 7.77 4.04
N LEU A 57 -4.31 7.00 4.61
CA LEU A 57 -4.04 6.16 5.78
C LEU A 57 -3.05 5.04 5.47
N GLU A 58 -3.15 4.43 4.29
CA GLU A 58 -2.20 3.41 3.85
C GLU A 58 -0.79 3.98 3.69
N LEU A 59 -0.65 5.13 3.03
CA LEU A 59 0.61 5.85 2.89
C LEU A 59 1.20 6.20 4.27
N ALA A 60 0.40 6.71 5.20
CA ALA A 60 0.82 7.02 6.55
C ALA A 60 1.29 5.77 7.32
N GLY A 61 0.59 4.66 7.17
CA GLY A 61 0.97 3.36 7.73
C GLY A 61 2.32 2.90 7.20
N LEU A 62 2.52 2.95 5.89
CA LEU A 62 3.77 2.52 5.26
C LEU A 62 4.95 3.45 5.62
N SER A 63 4.73 4.77 5.69
CA SER A 63 5.74 5.72 6.16
C SER A 63 6.18 5.43 7.60
N LYS A 64 5.23 5.11 8.48
CA LYS A 64 5.51 4.70 9.87
C LYS A 64 6.30 3.39 9.94
N ASP A 65 5.93 2.40 9.12
CA ASP A 65 6.63 1.11 9.07
C ASP A 65 8.06 1.29 8.54
N LEU A 66 8.26 2.11 7.51
CA LEU A 66 9.59 2.44 6.99
C LEU A 66 10.46 3.17 8.03
N THR A 67 9.87 4.10 8.78
CA THR A 67 10.59 4.80 9.86
C THR A 67 11.04 3.82 10.96
N ARG A 68 10.17 2.89 11.36
CA ARG A 68 10.55 1.82 12.32
C ARG A 68 11.64 0.92 11.76
N PHE A 69 11.50 0.54 10.50
CA PHE A 69 12.51 -0.25 9.81
C PHE A 69 13.87 0.46 9.79
N LEU A 70 13.90 1.75 9.45
CA LEU A 70 15.13 2.55 9.43
C LEU A 70 15.81 2.62 10.80
N TYR A 71 15.02 2.73 11.87
CA TYR A 71 15.56 2.69 13.23
C TYR A 71 16.26 1.35 13.54
N LEU A 72 15.61 0.23 13.20
CA LEU A 72 16.18 -1.11 13.39
C LEU A 72 17.37 -1.35 12.46
N TYR A 73 17.26 -0.88 11.22
CA TYR A 73 18.32 -0.93 10.22
C TYR A 73 19.60 -0.28 10.72
N GLY A 74 19.52 0.94 11.25
CA GLY A 74 20.67 1.67 11.76
C GLY A 74 21.38 0.93 12.93
N ARG A 75 20.61 0.23 13.78
CA ARG A 75 21.18 -0.60 14.84
C ARG A 75 21.86 -1.84 14.29
N LEU A 76 21.17 -2.58 13.41
CA LEU A 76 21.69 -3.82 12.85
C LEU A 76 22.91 -3.60 11.95
N SER A 77 22.92 -2.55 11.13
CA SER A 77 24.07 -2.23 10.28
C SER A 77 25.31 -1.92 11.12
N LYS A 78 25.14 -1.18 12.21
CA LYS A 78 26.23 -0.88 13.15
C LYS A 78 26.74 -2.14 13.87
N ASP A 79 25.83 -3.01 14.32
CA ASP A 79 26.18 -4.29 14.94
C ASP A 79 26.95 -5.19 13.96
N LEU A 80 26.56 -5.20 12.68
CA LEU A 80 27.24 -5.95 11.63
C LEU A 80 28.65 -5.44 11.36
N GLU A 81 28.89 -4.12 11.41
CA GLU A 81 30.23 -3.54 11.29
C GLU A 81 31.14 -3.95 12.47
N LEU A 82 30.58 -3.91 13.68
CA LEU A 82 31.32 -4.30 14.90
C LEU A 82 31.61 -5.81 14.95
N THR A 83 30.65 -6.63 14.54
CA THR A 83 30.76 -8.10 14.59
C THR A 83 31.61 -8.65 13.43
N GLY A 84 31.62 -7.98 12.28
CA GLY A 84 32.49 -8.33 11.16
C GLY A 84 33.99 -8.28 11.48
N SER A 85 34.34 -7.67 12.61
CA SER A 85 35.71 -7.58 13.13
C SER A 85 36.06 -8.73 14.09
N GLN A 86 35.11 -9.59 14.48
CA GLN A 86 35.32 -10.68 15.45
C GLN A 86 35.23 -12.05 14.75
N THR A 87 36.30 -12.82 14.88
CA THR A 87 36.54 -14.14 14.25
C THR A 87 35.69 -15.29 14.83
N GLY A 88 34.45 -15.09 15.18
CA GLY A 88 33.65 -16.18 15.77
C GLY A 88 32.16 -16.18 15.39
N SER A 89 31.67 -15.18 14.62
CA SER A 89 30.27 -14.98 14.38
C SER A 89 29.89 -14.79 12.89
N ALA A 90 30.71 -15.29 11.98
CA ALA A 90 30.52 -15.11 10.53
C ALA A 90 29.15 -15.62 10.04
N ASP A 91 28.71 -16.77 10.56
CA ASP A 91 27.42 -17.34 10.16
C ASP A 91 26.24 -16.51 10.68
N ALA A 92 26.27 -16.04 11.90
CA ALA A 92 25.25 -15.17 12.47
C ALA A 92 25.18 -13.81 11.75
N ALA A 93 26.33 -13.23 11.44
CA ALA A 93 26.41 -12.00 10.66
C ALA A 93 25.84 -12.19 9.24
N SER A 94 26.14 -13.31 8.60
CA SER A 94 25.61 -13.66 7.27
C SER A 94 24.09 -13.81 7.29
N GLN A 95 23.53 -14.50 8.28
CA GLN A 95 22.09 -14.65 8.45
C GLN A 95 21.41 -13.30 8.71
N THR A 96 22.01 -12.46 9.54
CA THR A 96 21.47 -11.11 9.83
C THR A 96 21.45 -10.24 8.57
N LYS A 97 22.52 -10.25 7.76
CA LYS A 97 22.59 -9.57 6.47
C LYS A 97 21.49 -10.05 5.53
N ALA A 98 21.35 -11.36 5.37
CA ALA A 98 20.34 -11.95 4.50
C ALA A 98 18.91 -11.59 4.97
N GLY A 99 18.65 -11.59 6.27
CA GLY A 99 17.37 -11.16 6.84
C GLY A 99 17.09 -9.70 6.60
N LEU A 100 18.09 -8.83 6.74
CA LEU A 100 17.98 -7.41 6.49
C LEU A 100 17.66 -7.10 5.02
N ILE A 101 18.39 -7.71 4.09
CA ILE A 101 18.16 -7.57 2.64
C ILE A 101 16.77 -8.06 2.26
N ARG A 102 16.32 -9.17 2.83
CA ARG A 102 14.93 -9.68 2.59
C ARG A 102 13.90 -8.66 3.06
N SER A 103 14.04 -8.12 4.27
CA SER A 103 13.12 -7.12 4.81
C SER A 103 13.09 -5.83 3.97
N MET A 104 14.23 -5.43 3.39
CA MET A 104 14.30 -4.33 2.43
C MET A 104 13.54 -4.65 1.15
N GLY A 105 13.65 -5.89 0.65
CA GLY A 105 12.89 -6.37 -0.51
C GLY A 105 11.38 -6.33 -0.25
N ASP A 106 10.93 -6.82 0.90
CA ASP A 106 9.50 -6.76 1.29
C ASP A 106 8.99 -5.32 1.36
N MET A 107 9.81 -4.40 1.87
CA MET A 107 9.47 -2.96 1.92
C MET A 107 9.36 -2.37 0.52
N ARG A 108 10.31 -2.66 -0.38
CA ARG A 108 10.28 -2.25 -1.79
C ARG A 108 8.98 -2.72 -2.47
N ASP A 109 8.60 -3.99 -2.29
CA ASP A 109 7.40 -4.56 -2.90
C ASP A 109 6.12 -3.86 -2.42
N ARG A 110 6.06 -3.51 -1.13
CA ARG A 110 4.95 -2.73 -0.56
C ARG A 110 4.89 -1.31 -1.13
N LEU A 111 6.04 -0.68 -1.34
CA LEU A 111 6.14 0.65 -1.96
C LEU A 111 5.71 0.62 -3.42
N ASP A 112 6.09 -0.41 -4.17
CA ASP A 112 5.68 -0.61 -5.56
C ASP A 112 4.16 -0.79 -5.66
N GLN A 113 3.56 -1.61 -4.80
CA GLN A 113 2.12 -1.77 -4.73
C GLN A 113 1.39 -0.45 -4.39
N LEU A 114 1.95 0.35 -3.48
CA LEU A 114 1.39 1.66 -3.13
C LEU A 114 1.45 2.61 -4.34
N GLU A 115 2.60 2.73 -4.98
CA GLU A 115 2.81 3.56 -6.17
C GLU A 115 1.84 3.16 -7.29
N GLY A 116 1.66 1.83 -7.53
CA GLY A 116 0.71 1.30 -8.49
C GLY A 116 -0.74 1.69 -8.19
N ARG A 117 -1.16 1.66 -6.92
CA ARG A 117 -2.52 2.06 -6.52
C ARG A 117 -2.76 3.56 -6.71
N PHE A 118 -1.79 4.39 -6.38
CA PHE A 118 -1.88 5.84 -6.58
C PHE A 118 -1.97 6.19 -8.07
N ARG A 119 -1.23 5.47 -8.91
CA ARG A 119 -1.22 5.66 -10.37
C ARG A 119 -2.60 5.53 -11.02
N PHE A 120 -3.42 4.59 -10.52
CA PHE A 120 -4.73 4.29 -11.11
C PHE A 120 -5.91 4.91 -10.33
N ALA A 121 -5.64 5.66 -9.28
CA ALA A 121 -6.68 6.28 -8.47
C ALA A 121 -7.03 7.67 -9.01
N GLN A 122 -8.31 7.87 -9.30
CA GLN A 122 -8.83 9.17 -9.70
C GLN A 122 -8.69 10.18 -8.56
N GLY A 123 -8.24 11.40 -8.88
CA GLY A 123 -8.07 12.47 -7.90
C GLY A 123 -6.76 12.40 -7.11
N LEU A 124 -5.87 11.45 -7.44
CA LEU A 124 -4.54 11.33 -6.82
C LEU A 124 -3.39 11.64 -7.79
N GLU A 125 -3.66 12.32 -8.89
CA GLU A 125 -2.67 12.62 -9.92
C GLU A 125 -1.50 13.45 -9.38
N THR A 126 -1.77 14.41 -8.49
CA THR A 126 -0.74 15.24 -7.85
C THR A 126 0.06 14.44 -6.83
N PRO A 127 -0.56 13.77 -5.82
CA PRO A 127 0.18 12.89 -4.91
C PRO A 127 0.95 11.77 -5.64
N TYR A 128 0.40 11.23 -6.73
CA TYR A 128 1.11 10.22 -7.52
C TYR A 128 2.41 10.75 -8.12
N ARG A 129 2.41 11.98 -8.69
CA ARG A 129 3.64 12.57 -9.24
C ARG A 129 4.73 12.73 -8.17
N ALA A 130 4.33 13.12 -6.97
CA ALA A 130 5.26 13.25 -5.85
C ALA A 130 5.75 11.87 -5.34
N LEU A 131 4.89 10.83 -5.43
CA LEU A 131 5.21 9.46 -5.04
C LEU A 131 6.07 8.71 -6.08
N GLN A 132 6.04 9.16 -7.33
CA GLN A 132 6.70 8.48 -8.44
C GLN A 132 8.20 8.30 -8.18
N GLY A 133 8.69 7.06 -8.33
CA GLY A 133 10.08 6.70 -8.15
C GLY A 133 10.45 6.24 -6.74
N VAL A 134 9.52 6.23 -5.80
CA VAL A 134 9.73 5.73 -4.43
C VAL A 134 10.12 4.25 -4.45
N SER A 135 9.44 3.44 -5.25
CA SER A 135 9.76 2.01 -5.41
C SER A 135 11.15 1.80 -6.03
N ALA A 136 11.50 2.61 -7.04
CA ALA A 136 12.82 2.58 -7.66
C ALA A 136 13.94 2.99 -6.68
N GLY A 137 13.67 3.99 -5.81
CA GLY A 137 14.58 4.38 -4.73
C GLY A 137 14.82 3.25 -3.74
N ALA A 138 13.75 2.54 -3.35
CA ALA A 138 13.86 1.37 -2.48
C ALA A 138 14.61 0.21 -3.15
N ASP A 139 14.41 -0.01 -4.45
CA ASP A 139 15.15 -1.03 -5.21
C ASP A 139 16.65 -0.71 -5.26
N GLN A 140 17.02 0.55 -5.48
CA GLN A 140 18.43 0.98 -5.39
C GLN A 140 19.02 0.70 -4.01
N ALA A 141 18.25 0.91 -2.94
CA ALA A 141 18.72 0.58 -1.59
C ALA A 141 18.97 -0.93 -1.42
N VAL A 142 18.10 -1.79 -1.95
CA VAL A 142 18.30 -3.25 -1.96
C VAL A 142 19.56 -3.63 -2.72
N GLN A 143 19.79 -3.04 -3.89
CA GLN A 143 21.01 -3.28 -4.69
C GLN A 143 22.27 -2.87 -3.96
N LEU A 144 22.27 -1.72 -3.27
CA LEU A 144 23.38 -1.26 -2.44
C LEU A 144 23.66 -2.21 -1.27
N ALA A 145 22.62 -2.70 -0.61
CA ALA A 145 22.73 -3.66 0.48
C ALA A 145 23.30 -5.01 0.00
N ASN A 146 22.88 -5.49 -1.17
CA ASN A 146 23.46 -6.69 -1.81
C ASN A 146 24.95 -6.51 -2.14
N ALA A 147 25.35 -5.29 -2.46
CA ALA A 147 26.76 -4.94 -2.67
C ALA A 147 27.54 -4.69 -1.34
N ASN A 148 26.96 -5.03 -0.18
CA ASN A 148 27.48 -4.76 1.17
C ASN A 148 27.73 -3.26 1.48
N ARG A 149 27.03 -2.35 0.76
CA ARG A 149 27.12 -0.90 0.96
C ARG A 149 25.97 -0.42 1.85
N PHE A 150 25.89 -0.95 3.07
CA PHE A 150 24.76 -0.73 3.98
C PHE A 150 24.54 0.73 4.33
N ASP A 151 25.57 1.52 4.59
CA ASP A 151 25.43 2.95 4.86
C ASP A 151 24.73 3.70 3.73
N GLN A 152 25.10 3.39 2.49
CA GLN A 152 24.51 4.04 1.32
C GLN A 152 23.08 3.56 1.09
N ALA A 153 22.83 2.27 1.36
CA ALA A 153 21.48 1.73 1.33
C ALA A 153 20.56 2.43 2.35
N GLY A 154 21.06 2.65 3.57
CA GLY A 154 20.34 3.38 4.62
C GLY A 154 20.05 4.83 4.23
N LYS A 155 21.02 5.55 3.64
CA LYS A 155 20.82 6.91 3.13
C LYS A 155 19.74 6.94 2.05
N LYS A 156 19.74 5.96 1.14
CA LYS A 156 18.73 5.87 0.09
C LYS A 156 17.33 5.60 0.63
N LEU A 157 17.20 4.77 1.66
CA LEU A 157 15.91 4.56 2.34
C LEU A 157 15.43 5.80 3.10
N LEU A 158 16.34 6.62 3.64
CA LEU A 158 15.98 7.90 4.25
C LEU A 158 15.41 8.88 3.21
N GLU A 159 15.98 8.94 2.00
CA GLU A 159 15.44 9.73 0.89
C GLU A 159 14.00 9.27 0.55
N VAL A 160 13.78 7.95 0.47
CA VAL A 160 12.46 7.36 0.26
C VAL A 160 11.49 7.77 1.38
N ALA A 161 11.92 7.72 2.65
CA ALA A 161 11.08 8.10 3.78
C ALA A 161 10.72 9.59 3.77
N ALA A 162 11.66 10.46 3.38
CA ALA A 162 11.41 11.89 3.21
C ALA A 162 10.37 12.12 2.11
N GLN A 163 10.52 11.48 0.96
CA GLN A 163 9.56 11.60 -0.16
C GLN A 163 8.15 11.14 0.25
N LEU A 164 8.00 10.03 0.99
CA LEU A 164 6.70 9.60 1.52
C LEU A 164 6.08 10.63 2.46
N THR A 165 6.91 11.30 3.27
CA THR A 165 6.47 12.34 4.18
C THR A 165 5.98 13.58 3.42
N ASP A 166 6.69 13.98 2.37
CA ASP A 166 6.29 15.11 1.52
C ASP A 166 4.93 14.84 0.86
N VAL A 167 4.73 13.63 0.31
CA VAL A 167 3.43 13.23 -0.25
C VAL A 167 2.32 13.27 0.80
N LEU A 168 2.58 12.83 2.04
CA LEU A 168 1.61 12.90 3.13
C LEU A 168 1.22 14.33 3.48
N LEU A 169 2.17 15.28 3.43
CA LEU A 169 1.91 16.69 3.67
C LEU A 169 1.06 17.31 2.55
N GLU A 170 1.29 16.91 1.30
CA GLU A 170 0.46 17.36 0.16
C GLU A 170 -0.98 16.83 0.21
N MET A 171 -1.23 15.73 0.95
CA MET A 171 -2.54 15.11 1.09
C MET A 171 -3.32 15.64 2.31
N GLN A 172 -2.87 16.67 2.99
CA GLN A 172 -3.59 17.31 4.11
C GLN A 172 -4.53 18.39 3.60
#